data_28d4f57111044075ebc54356f25dc921
#
_entry.id   28d4f57111044075ebc54356f25dc921
#
_cell.length_a   1.000
_cell.length_b   1.000
_cell.length_c   1.000
_cell.angle_alpha   90.00
_cell.angle_beta   90.00
_cell.angle_gamma   90.00
#
_symmetry.space_group_name_H-M   'P 1'
#
loop_
_entity.id
_entity.type
_entity.pdbx_description
1 polymer ?
#
loop_
_entity_poly.entity_id
_entity_poly.type
_entity_poly.pdbx_seq_one_letter_code
_entity_poly.pdbx_strand_id
1 'polypeptide(L)'
;DIQLRELKDTVSQLKTMIAEQTELIKALRLIIDEKTSHEKALQEQVDYLTKKLFGSSSEKTPADIPGQLNLFNEAEVYQDPELPEEDCSREPRPRKKKATHAELFKGLKVHKEVIPLDEEDKVCPVCGSPMERIGEEYVRRELVFTPAKCEVYEYYTESYGCPDCKEGKGDTEKSVIVKSKVPPALIGKGPASSSTVAWTIYQKYANGMPLYRQEKDWKEYGAAVSRTTLANWIIYSAGHYFRPLYDYFHRQLLLREFLMADETRVQVLKEPGRSAESQSFMWLYRTGEDGLPVILLYGYTPTRSGDNAADFLDGFQGYLETDGYQGYNKVSGIKRCSCWAHIRRYFVDAIPKGKQLDYNQPAVQGAVSYTHLTLPTN
;
A
#
# COMPACT_ATOMS: atom_id res chain seq x y z
N ASP A 1 60.52 22.79 75.36
CA ASP A 1 59.86 21.47 75.24
C ASP A 1 58.32 21.54 75.04
N ILE A 2 57.63 22.54 75.57
CA ILE A 2 56.18 22.69 75.45
C ILE A 2 55.82 23.03 74.00
N GLN A 3 56.46 23.99 73.39
CA GLN A 3 56.21 24.38 71.96
C GLN A 3 56.45 23.26 71.00
N LEU A 4 57.41 22.36 71.22
CA LEU A 4 57.70 21.20 70.40
C LEU A 4 56.57 20.14 70.47
N ARG A 5 55.90 20.05 71.60
CA ARG A 5 54.78 19.16 71.85
C ARG A 5 53.51 19.65 71.17
N GLU A 6 53.22 20.94 71.34
CA GLU A 6 52.09 21.59 70.62
C GLU A 6 52.24 21.52 69.12
N LEU A 7 53.46 21.67 68.59
CA LEU A 7 53.71 21.54 67.13
C LEU A 7 53.50 20.11 66.64
N LYS A 8 53.92 19.10 67.46
CA LYS A 8 53.67 17.69 67.12
C LYS A 8 52.18 17.35 67.12
N ASP A 9 51.42 17.87 68.07
CA ASP A 9 49.98 17.64 68.17
C ASP A 9 49.26 18.33 67.00
N THR A 10 49.66 19.55 66.62
CA THR A 10 49.11 20.25 65.46
C THR A 10 49.42 19.50 64.11
N VAL A 11 50.62 18.98 63.94
CA VAL A 11 51.00 18.17 62.80
C VAL A 11 50.22 16.84 62.72
N SER A 12 49.94 16.24 63.87
CA SER A 12 49.10 15.03 63.94
C SER A 12 47.67 15.33 63.57
N GLN A 13 47.06 16.41 64.06
CA GLN A 13 45.74 16.85 63.68
C GLN A 13 45.64 17.19 62.19
N LEU A 14 46.63 17.88 61.62
CA LEU A 14 46.65 18.17 60.18
C LEU A 14 46.76 16.91 59.31
N LYS A 15 47.56 15.91 59.76
CA LYS A 15 47.61 14.63 59.05
C LYS A 15 46.26 13.89 59.01
N THR A 16 45.55 13.91 60.20
CA THR A 16 44.22 13.30 60.27
C THR A 16 43.22 14.02 59.35
N MET A 17 43.19 15.36 59.33
CA MET A 17 42.35 16.14 58.47
C MET A 17 42.67 15.90 56.94
N ILE A 18 43.97 15.79 56.64
CA ILE A 18 44.38 15.47 55.23
C ILE A 18 43.89 14.06 54.85
N ALA A 19 43.96 13.09 55.73
CA ALA A 19 43.45 11.75 55.47
C ALA A 19 41.90 11.73 55.22
N GLU A 20 41.17 12.43 56.13
CA GLU A 20 39.72 12.58 56.01
C GLU A 20 39.30 13.28 54.64
N GLN A 21 39.99 14.39 54.31
CA GLN A 21 39.76 15.11 53.08
C GLN A 21 40.09 14.25 51.88
N THR A 22 41.13 13.42 51.92
CA THR A 22 41.51 12.51 50.86
C THR A 22 40.43 11.45 50.61
N GLU A 23 39.87 10.89 51.70
CA GLU A 23 38.74 9.93 51.55
C GLU A 23 37.46 10.59 51.03
N LEU A 24 37.17 11.81 51.47
CA LEU A 24 36.04 12.60 50.97
C LEU A 24 36.21 12.91 49.45
N ILE A 25 37.41 13.28 49.03
CA ILE A 25 37.71 13.52 47.61
C ILE A 25 37.55 12.25 46.79
N LYS A 26 37.96 11.09 47.29
CA LYS A 26 37.73 9.80 46.61
C LYS A 26 36.23 9.49 46.47
N ALA A 27 35.46 9.66 47.54
CA ALA A 27 34.01 9.45 47.51
C ALA A 27 33.31 10.41 46.54
N LEU A 28 33.68 11.68 46.51
CA LEU A 28 33.13 12.67 45.59
C LEU A 28 33.48 12.35 44.13
N ARG A 29 34.69 11.86 43.84
CA ARG A 29 35.07 11.43 42.51
C ARG A 29 34.21 10.26 42.02
N LEU A 30 33.95 9.25 42.84
CA LEU A 30 33.05 8.15 42.49
C LEU A 30 31.65 8.64 42.17
N ILE A 31 31.10 9.57 42.95
CA ILE A 31 29.77 10.16 42.71
C ILE A 31 29.77 10.98 41.42
N ILE A 32 30.84 11.72 41.13
CA ILE A 32 30.97 12.48 39.86
C ILE A 32 31.03 11.53 38.67
N ASP A 33 31.82 10.47 38.76
CA ASP A 33 31.95 9.48 37.68
C ASP A 33 30.59 8.77 37.39
N GLU A 34 29.87 8.40 38.47
CA GLU A 34 28.53 7.81 38.36
C GLU A 34 27.53 8.79 37.73
N LYS A 35 27.51 10.05 38.21
CA LYS A 35 26.63 11.09 37.65
C LYS A 35 26.97 11.42 36.19
N THR A 36 28.23 11.49 35.82
CA THR A 36 28.69 11.75 34.47
C THR A 36 28.27 10.61 33.52
N SER A 37 28.37 9.37 34.00
CA SER A 37 27.91 8.20 33.25
C SER A 37 26.39 8.24 33.04
N HIS A 38 25.63 8.58 34.07
CA HIS A 38 24.18 8.71 33.98
C HIS A 38 23.74 9.87 33.07
N GLU A 39 24.42 11.02 33.16
CA GLU A 39 24.18 12.19 32.30
C GLU A 39 24.44 11.84 30.83
N LYS A 40 25.53 11.12 30.54
CA LYS A 40 25.82 10.63 29.18
C LYS A 40 24.74 9.71 28.66
N ALA A 41 24.24 8.78 29.45
CA ALA A 41 23.14 7.89 29.07
C ALA A 41 21.83 8.65 28.82
N LEU A 42 21.50 9.65 29.63
CA LEU A 42 20.36 10.53 29.43
C LEU A 42 20.51 11.37 28.17
N GLN A 43 21.70 11.89 27.90
CA GLN A 43 21.99 12.67 26.68
C GLN A 43 21.80 11.80 25.43
N GLU A 44 22.29 10.56 25.44
CA GLU A 44 22.08 9.60 24.36
C GLU A 44 20.59 9.31 24.12
N GLN A 45 19.80 9.20 25.23
CA GLN A 45 18.33 9.04 25.11
C GLN A 45 17.66 10.29 24.55
N VAL A 46 18.05 11.48 24.98
CA VAL A 46 17.55 12.76 24.47
C VAL A 46 17.92 12.91 22.99
N ASP A 47 19.16 12.59 22.62
CA ASP A 47 19.61 12.63 21.23
C ASP A 47 18.84 11.64 20.35
N TYR A 48 18.60 10.42 20.85
CA TYR A 48 17.75 9.43 20.18
C TYR A 48 16.31 9.91 19.99
N LEU A 49 15.68 10.42 21.05
CA LEU A 49 14.32 10.94 21.00
C LEU A 49 14.23 12.19 20.12
N THR A 50 15.22 13.08 20.20
CA THR A 50 15.31 14.26 19.36
C THR A 50 15.48 13.88 17.89
N LYS A 51 16.32 12.89 17.59
CA LYS A 51 16.48 12.34 16.23
C LYS A 51 15.21 11.65 15.74
N LYS A 52 14.47 11.01 16.63
CA LYS A 52 13.19 10.36 16.30
C LYS A 52 12.04 11.36 16.11
N LEU A 53 12.00 12.45 16.86
CA LEU A 53 10.93 13.45 16.81
C LEU A 53 11.23 14.59 15.81
N PHE A 54 12.49 14.96 15.66
CA PHE A 54 12.93 16.13 14.88
C PHE A 54 13.96 15.80 13.80
N GLY A 55 14.49 14.56 13.77
CA GLY A 55 15.31 14.09 12.68
C GLY A 55 14.47 14.16 11.43
N SER A 56 15.03 14.65 10.33
CA SER A 56 14.45 14.46 9.04
C SER A 56 14.28 12.95 8.87
N SER A 57 13.07 12.44 9.10
CA SER A 57 12.65 11.19 8.51
C SER A 57 12.55 11.45 7.02
N SER A 58 13.71 11.66 6.38
CA SER A 58 13.75 11.41 4.96
C SER A 58 13.50 9.92 4.88
N GLU A 59 12.43 9.54 4.20
CA GLU A 59 12.21 8.22 3.63
C GLU A 59 13.32 7.94 2.57
N LYS A 60 14.53 8.39 2.82
CA LYS A 60 15.72 7.90 2.15
C LYS A 60 15.99 6.55 2.76
N THR A 61 15.27 5.56 2.27
CA THR A 61 15.78 4.20 2.26
C THR A 61 17.21 4.30 1.73
N PRO A 62 18.24 3.81 2.44
CA PRO A 62 19.57 3.74 1.90
C PRO A 62 19.43 3.07 0.53
N ALA A 63 19.85 3.76 -0.53
CA ALA A 63 19.95 3.16 -1.83
C ALA A 63 20.76 1.88 -1.67
N ASP A 64 20.26 0.80 -2.30
CA ASP A 64 20.98 -0.44 -2.53
C ASP A 64 21.14 -1.40 -1.34
N ILE A 65 20.02 -2.03 -0.96
CA ILE A 65 20.08 -3.43 -0.56
C ILE A 65 19.85 -4.22 -1.86
N PRO A 66 20.85 -4.95 -2.39
CA PRO A 66 20.67 -5.76 -3.59
C PRO A 66 19.54 -6.77 -3.38
N GLY A 67 18.46 -6.67 -4.16
CA GLY A 67 17.30 -7.56 -4.09
C GLY A 67 16.04 -7.00 -3.39
N GLN A 68 16.05 -5.79 -2.87
CA GLN A 68 14.83 -5.14 -2.38
C GLN A 68 14.11 -4.41 -3.53
N LEU A 69 13.09 -5.06 -4.05
CA LEU A 69 12.20 -4.47 -5.05
C LEU A 69 11.29 -3.42 -4.41
N ASN A 70 11.19 -2.26 -5.03
CA ASN A 70 10.29 -1.21 -4.60
C ASN A 70 8.83 -1.70 -4.64
N LEU A 71 8.07 -1.48 -3.55
CA LEU A 71 6.71 -1.95 -3.36
C LEU A 71 5.75 -1.54 -4.50
N PHE A 72 5.96 -0.37 -5.10
CA PHE A 72 5.08 0.20 -6.12
C PHE A 72 5.30 -0.34 -7.53
N ASN A 73 6.51 -0.83 -7.84
CA ASN A 73 6.88 -1.30 -9.18
C ASN A 73 6.95 -2.82 -9.30
N GLU A 74 6.68 -3.54 -8.22
CA GLU A 74 6.86 -5.00 -8.23
C GLU A 74 5.90 -5.68 -9.21
N ALA A 75 4.66 -5.18 -9.32
CA ALA A 75 3.69 -5.77 -10.24
C ALA A 75 4.14 -5.64 -11.70
N GLU A 76 4.61 -4.44 -12.11
CA GLU A 76 5.10 -4.19 -13.46
C GLU A 76 6.44 -4.88 -13.73
N VAL A 77 7.33 -5.00 -12.74
CA VAL A 77 8.62 -5.70 -12.88
C VAL A 77 8.43 -7.18 -13.18
N TYR A 78 7.41 -7.80 -12.59
CA TYR A 78 7.09 -9.21 -12.81
C TYR A 78 6.01 -9.45 -13.86
N GLN A 79 5.43 -8.39 -14.41
CA GLN A 79 4.56 -8.52 -15.57
C GLN A 79 5.36 -9.14 -16.72
N ASP A 80 4.84 -10.18 -17.32
CA ASP A 80 5.35 -10.72 -18.56
C ASP A 80 4.50 -10.14 -19.69
N PRO A 81 5.01 -9.17 -20.47
CA PRO A 81 4.27 -8.56 -21.58
C PRO A 81 3.98 -9.55 -22.71
N GLU A 82 4.64 -10.74 -22.71
CA GLU A 82 4.38 -11.81 -23.65
C GLU A 82 3.31 -12.81 -23.14
N LEU A 83 2.93 -12.72 -21.84
CA LEU A 83 1.73 -13.42 -21.39
C LEU A 83 0.52 -12.69 -21.98
N PRO A 84 -0.33 -13.35 -22.76
CA PRO A 84 -1.46 -12.70 -23.37
C PRO A 84 -2.36 -12.12 -22.28
N GLU A 85 -2.43 -10.81 -22.20
CA GLU A 85 -3.70 -10.16 -21.93
C GLU A 85 -4.61 -10.74 -22.97
N GLU A 86 -5.74 -11.29 -22.55
CA GLU A 86 -6.62 -12.06 -23.43
C GLU A 86 -7.29 -11.18 -24.48
N ASP A 87 -6.49 -10.62 -25.37
CA ASP A 87 -6.97 -9.99 -26.57
C ASP A 87 -6.92 -11.03 -27.70
N CYS A 88 -8.08 -11.31 -28.26
CA CYS A 88 -8.38 -12.44 -29.15
C CYS A 88 -7.71 -12.40 -30.52
N SER A 89 -6.60 -11.68 -30.74
CA SER A 89 -6.10 -11.36 -32.07
C SER A 89 -4.62 -11.59 -32.39
N ARG A 90 -3.90 -12.50 -31.70
CA ARG A 90 -2.51 -12.80 -32.10
C ARG A 90 -2.23 -14.28 -32.30
N GLU A 91 -1.64 -14.61 -33.47
CA GLU A 91 -1.19 -15.94 -33.84
C GLU A 91 -0.10 -16.48 -32.90
N PRO A 92 -0.11 -17.79 -32.56
CA PRO A 92 0.75 -18.36 -31.52
C PRO A 92 2.17 -18.62 -32.01
N ARG A 93 3.17 -18.06 -31.30
CA ARG A 93 4.56 -18.54 -31.37
C ARG A 93 4.74 -19.81 -30.52
N PRO A 94 5.62 -20.77 -30.88
CA PRO A 94 5.77 -22.02 -30.16
C PRO A 94 6.32 -21.78 -28.73
N ARG A 95 5.49 -22.06 -27.73
CA ARG A 95 5.75 -21.83 -26.30
C ARG A 95 6.09 -23.14 -25.59
N LYS A 96 6.91 -23.06 -24.53
CA LYS A 96 7.02 -24.13 -23.52
C LYS A 96 5.63 -24.50 -23.03
N LYS A 97 5.31 -25.80 -22.95
CA LYS A 97 4.00 -26.28 -22.48
C LYS A 97 3.67 -25.64 -21.13
N LYS A 98 2.62 -24.82 -21.07
CA LYS A 98 2.09 -24.30 -19.80
C LYS A 98 1.51 -25.47 -19.02
N ALA A 99 1.77 -25.49 -17.71
CA ALA A 99 1.10 -26.43 -16.82
C ALA A 99 -0.42 -26.21 -16.89
N THR A 100 -1.17 -27.30 -16.96
CA THR A 100 -2.64 -27.23 -16.95
C THR A 100 -3.14 -26.76 -15.59
N HIS A 101 -4.32 -26.14 -15.51
CA HIS A 101 -4.94 -25.77 -14.23
C HIS A 101 -5.07 -26.95 -13.26
N ALA A 102 -5.26 -28.17 -13.80
CA ALA A 102 -5.28 -29.40 -12.99
C ALA A 102 -3.94 -29.70 -12.32
N GLU A 103 -2.83 -29.44 -13.01
CA GLU A 103 -1.48 -29.60 -12.46
C GLU A 103 -1.13 -28.50 -11.47
N LEU A 104 -1.57 -27.25 -11.70
CA LEU A 104 -1.33 -26.10 -10.84
C LEU A 104 -2.00 -26.25 -9.47
N PHE A 105 -3.15 -26.92 -9.40
CA PHE A 105 -3.97 -27.03 -8.18
C PHE A 105 -4.05 -28.48 -7.65
N LYS A 106 -3.07 -29.29 -8.00
CA LYS A 106 -2.98 -30.67 -7.52
C LYS A 106 -2.88 -30.71 -5.99
N GLY A 107 -3.88 -31.32 -5.35
CA GLY A 107 -3.94 -31.43 -3.89
C GLY A 107 -4.95 -30.50 -3.22
N LEU A 108 -5.56 -29.57 -3.95
CA LEU A 108 -6.68 -28.78 -3.43
C LEU A 108 -8.00 -29.52 -3.60
N LYS A 109 -8.92 -29.28 -2.65
CA LYS A 109 -10.28 -29.82 -2.73
C LYS A 109 -11.02 -29.12 -3.87
N VAL A 110 -11.59 -29.93 -4.77
CA VAL A 110 -12.38 -29.44 -5.90
C VAL A 110 -13.86 -29.57 -5.56
N HIS A 111 -14.60 -28.47 -5.69
CA HIS A 111 -16.05 -28.44 -5.58
C HIS A 111 -16.64 -28.33 -6.99
N LYS A 112 -17.56 -29.24 -7.32
CA LYS A 112 -18.34 -29.16 -8.55
C LYS A 112 -19.60 -28.36 -8.28
N GLU A 113 -19.77 -27.26 -8.98
CA GLU A 113 -20.97 -26.44 -8.91
C GLU A 113 -21.67 -26.47 -10.27
N VAL A 114 -22.88 -26.99 -10.28
CA VAL A 114 -23.73 -27.10 -11.48
C VAL A 114 -24.75 -25.98 -11.42
N ILE A 115 -24.77 -25.13 -12.45
CA ILE A 115 -25.68 -24.00 -12.54
C ILE A 115 -26.88 -24.46 -13.36
N PRO A 116 -28.05 -24.62 -12.75
CA PRO A 116 -29.26 -25.01 -13.45
C PRO A 116 -29.77 -23.88 -14.34
N LEU A 117 -30.57 -24.25 -15.35
CA LEU A 117 -31.34 -23.27 -16.11
C LEU A 117 -32.53 -22.78 -15.28
N ASP A 118 -32.83 -21.48 -15.37
CA ASP A 118 -34.02 -20.90 -14.73
C ASP A 118 -35.31 -21.55 -15.25
N GLU A 119 -36.33 -21.70 -14.40
CA GLU A 119 -37.57 -22.40 -14.76
C GLU A 119 -38.26 -21.76 -15.97
N GLU A 120 -38.18 -20.42 -16.10
CA GLU A 120 -38.75 -19.68 -17.23
C GLU A 120 -38.04 -19.99 -18.56
N ASP A 121 -36.74 -20.31 -18.52
CA ASP A 121 -35.91 -20.63 -19.69
C ASP A 121 -35.98 -22.13 -20.09
N LYS A 122 -36.66 -22.97 -19.29
CA LYS A 122 -36.85 -24.40 -19.62
C LYS A 122 -37.93 -24.70 -20.67
N VAL A 123 -38.40 -23.67 -21.32
CA VAL A 123 -39.37 -23.78 -22.41
C VAL A 123 -38.68 -23.51 -23.76
N CYS A 124 -38.95 -24.34 -24.75
CA CYS A 124 -38.34 -24.18 -26.06
C CYS A 124 -38.75 -22.85 -26.71
N PRO A 125 -37.81 -21.98 -27.10
CA PRO A 125 -38.09 -20.66 -27.65
C PRO A 125 -38.69 -20.74 -29.08
N VAL A 126 -38.73 -21.93 -29.69
CA VAL A 126 -39.25 -22.13 -31.06
C VAL A 126 -40.63 -22.74 -31.04
N CYS A 127 -40.90 -23.78 -30.25
CA CYS A 127 -42.17 -24.50 -30.25
C CYS A 127 -42.95 -24.43 -28.94
N GLY A 128 -42.42 -23.80 -27.88
CA GLY A 128 -43.06 -23.66 -26.58
C GLY A 128 -43.15 -24.94 -25.74
N SER A 129 -42.57 -26.05 -26.18
CA SER A 129 -42.60 -27.31 -25.43
C SER A 129 -41.57 -27.33 -24.29
N PRO A 130 -41.80 -28.05 -23.17
CA PRO A 130 -40.83 -28.23 -22.12
C PRO A 130 -39.53 -28.90 -22.65
N MET A 131 -38.39 -28.41 -22.23
CA MET A 131 -37.09 -28.96 -22.61
C MET A 131 -36.56 -29.96 -21.57
N GLU A 132 -35.95 -31.05 -22.06
CA GLU A 132 -35.30 -32.03 -21.21
C GLU A 132 -33.81 -31.74 -21.03
N ARG A 133 -33.28 -32.01 -19.84
CA ARG A 133 -31.85 -31.90 -19.52
C ARG A 133 -31.08 -32.98 -20.29
N ILE A 134 -30.20 -32.58 -21.19
CA ILE A 134 -29.43 -33.48 -22.07
C ILE A 134 -27.97 -33.66 -21.59
N GLY A 135 -27.48 -32.84 -20.68
CA GLY A 135 -26.11 -32.98 -20.17
C GLY A 135 -25.61 -31.79 -19.37
N GLU A 136 -24.35 -31.88 -19.00
CA GLU A 136 -23.59 -30.83 -18.35
C GLU A 136 -22.37 -30.49 -19.21
N GLU A 137 -21.98 -29.22 -19.23
CA GLU A 137 -20.78 -28.76 -19.92
C GLU A 137 -19.87 -28.05 -18.92
N TYR A 138 -18.59 -28.40 -18.95
CA TYR A 138 -17.58 -27.72 -18.17
C TYR A 138 -17.39 -26.29 -18.69
N VAL A 139 -17.50 -25.28 -17.80
CA VAL A 139 -17.35 -23.87 -18.17
C VAL A 139 -15.98 -23.36 -17.75
N ARG A 140 -15.69 -23.40 -16.47
CA ARG A 140 -14.45 -22.85 -15.93
C ARG A 140 -14.11 -23.43 -14.58
N ARG A 141 -12.87 -23.16 -14.15
CA ARG A 141 -12.37 -23.45 -12.81
C ARG A 141 -11.95 -22.13 -12.17
N GLU A 142 -12.33 -21.92 -10.92
CA GLU A 142 -11.93 -20.77 -10.12
C GLU A 142 -11.21 -21.23 -8.84
N LEU A 143 -10.14 -20.53 -8.48
CA LEU A 143 -9.48 -20.69 -7.21
C LEU A 143 -10.13 -19.73 -6.20
N VAL A 144 -10.84 -20.28 -5.22
CA VAL A 144 -11.49 -19.49 -4.17
C VAL A 144 -10.62 -19.51 -2.92
N PHE A 145 -10.31 -18.35 -2.38
CA PHE A 145 -9.53 -18.19 -1.17
C PHE A 145 -10.37 -17.55 -0.06
N THR A 146 -10.47 -18.27 1.04
CA THR A 146 -10.91 -17.72 2.33
C THR A 146 -9.68 -17.74 3.23
N PRO A 147 -9.35 -16.68 4.00
CA PRO A 147 -8.16 -16.67 4.85
C PRO A 147 -8.00 -17.99 5.62
N ALA A 148 -6.81 -18.60 5.52
CA ALA A 148 -6.46 -19.94 6.00
C ALA A 148 -7.15 -21.14 5.28
N LYS A 149 -7.94 -20.91 4.21
CA LYS A 149 -8.57 -21.97 3.43
C LYS A 149 -8.47 -21.69 1.93
N CYS A 150 -7.91 -22.62 1.15
CA CYS A 150 -7.80 -22.52 -0.29
C CYS A 150 -8.52 -23.72 -0.92
N GLU A 151 -9.48 -23.47 -1.78
CA GLU A 151 -10.29 -24.49 -2.46
C GLU A 151 -10.45 -24.13 -3.93
N VAL A 152 -10.72 -25.13 -4.77
CA VAL A 152 -10.98 -24.95 -6.19
C VAL A 152 -12.45 -25.23 -6.47
N TYR A 153 -13.11 -24.28 -7.13
CA TYR A 153 -14.48 -24.41 -7.59
C TYR A 153 -14.49 -24.63 -9.11
N GLU A 154 -15.14 -25.70 -9.55
CA GLU A 154 -15.37 -26.01 -10.95
C GLU A 154 -16.83 -25.76 -11.28
N TYR A 155 -17.08 -24.87 -12.23
CA TYR A 155 -18.44 -24.53 -12.66
C TYR A 155 -18.83 -25.33 -13.89
N TYR A 156 -20.03 -25.91 -13.84
CA TYR A 156 -20.63 -26.66 -14.92
C TYR A 156 -22.00 -26.07 -15.24
N THR A 157 -22.34 -25.97 -16.52
CA THR A 157 -23.67 -25.60 -16.97
C THR A 157 -24.48 -26.82 -17.38
N GLU A 158 -25.76 -26.79 -17.11
CA GLU A 158 -26.69 -27.76 -17.67
C GLU A 158 -27.09 -27.35 -19.10
N SER A 159 -27.22 -28.34 -19.96
CA SER A 159 -27.73 -28.16 -21.31
C SER A 159 -29.06 -28.84 -21.44
N TYR A 160 -30.03 -28.12 -21.98
CA TYR A 160 -31.39 -28.61 -22.22
C TYR A 160 -31.66 -28.64 -23.72
N GLY A 161 -32.26 -29.74 -24.19
CA GLY A 161 -32.67 -29.90 -25.58
C GLY A 161 -34.19 -30.01 -25.69
N CYS A 162 -34.74 -29.53 -26.81
CA CYS A 162 -36.13 -29.71 -27.12
C CYS A 162 -36.33 -31.02 -27.85
N PRO A 163 -37.08 -32.00 -27.31
CA PRO A 163 -37.34 -33.29 -27.99
C PRO A 163 -38.15 -33.09 -29.26
N ASP A 164 -39.18 -32.23 -29.27
CA ASP A 164 -40.04 -32.01 -30.41
C ASP A 164 -39.32 -31.40 -31.60
N CYS A 165 -38.42 -30.44 -31.36
CA CYS A 165 -37.59 -29.89 -32.45
C CYS A 165 -36.56 -30.91 -32.96
N LYS A 166 -36.07 -31.84 -32.09
CA LYS A 166 -35.14 -32.90 -32.48
C LYS A 166 -35.80 -33.94 -33.39
N GLU A 167 -37.10 -34.22 -33.16
CA GLU A 167 -37.91 -35.16 -33.96
C GLU A 167 -38.52 -34.54 -35.20
N GLY A 168 -38.21 -33.28 -35.54
CA GLY A 168 -38.75 -32.59 -36.71
C GLY A 168 -40.23 -32.20 -36.61
N LYS A 169 -40.80 -32.20 -35.40
CA LYS A 169 -42.16 -31.75 -35.12
C LYS A 169 -42.29 -30.23 -34.95
N GLY A 170 -41.17 -29.50 -34.89
CA GLY A 170 -41.14 -28.04 -34.82
C GLY A 170 -40.91 -27.37 -36.16
N ASP A 171 -41.13 -26.04 -36.24
CA ASP A 171 -40.99 -25.22 -37.45
C ASP A 171 -39.57 -25.14 -38.05
N THR A 172 -38.58 -25.80 -37.42
CA THR A 172 -37.18 -25.79 -37.87
C THR A 172 -36.58 -27.19 -37.84
N GLU A 173 -35.82 -27.55 -38.90
CA GLU A 173 -35.02 -28.81 -38.98
C GLU A 173 -33.82 -28.85 -38.05
N LYS A 174 -33.63 -27.87 -37.17
CA LYS A 174 -32.47 -27.76 -36.26
C LYS A 174 -32.87 -28.03 -34.82
N SER A 175 -32.14 -28.94 -34.16
CA SER A 175 -32.29 -29.17 -32.70
C SER A 175 -31.95 -27.91 -31.91
N VAL A 176 -32.87 -27.47 -31.05
CA VAL A 176 -32.70 -26.32 -30.16
C VAL A 176 -32.06 -26.81 -28.87
N ILE A 177 -30.89 -26.26 -28.55
CA ILE A 177 -30.16 -26.52 -27.30
C ILE A 177 -30.02 -25.18 -26.55
N VAL A 178 -30.46 -25.15 -25.32
CA VAL A 178 -30.31 -23.98 -24.43
C VAL A 178 -29.43 -24.39 -23.25
N LYS A 179 -28.48 -23.50 -22.88
CA LYS A 179 -27.60 -23.68 -21.75
C LYS A 179 -27.89 -22.61 -20.70
N SER A 180 -27.69 -22.96 -19.42
CA SER A 180 -27.82 -22.00 -18.32
C SER A 180 -26.80 -20.86 -18.47
N LYS A 181 -27.22 -19.65 -18.08
CA LYS A 181 -26.37 -18.47 -18.06
C LYS A 181 -25.40 -18.56 -16.89
N VAL A 182 -24.10 -18.42 -17.12
CA VAL A 182 -23.07 -18.44 -16.10
C VAL A 182 -22.62 -17.02 -15.82
N PRO A 183 -22.48 -16.62 -14.54
CA PRO A 183 -21.85 -15.35 -14.23
C PRO A 183 -20.45 -15.25 -14.86
N PRO A 184 -20.09 -14.10 -15.43
CA PRO A 184 -18.78 -13.94 -16.07
C PRO A 184 -17.65 -14.18 -15.07
N ALA A 185 -16.55 -14.80 -15.52
CA ALA A 185 -15.35 -14.90 -14.70
C ALA A 185 -14.79 -13.51 -14.44
N LEU A 186 -14.19 -13.31 -13.26
CA LEU A 186 -13.53 -12.03 -12.93
C LEU A 186 -12.44 -11.69 -13.95
N ILE A 187 -11.63 -12.69 -14.27
CA ILE A 187 -10.59 -12.62 -15.31
C ILE A 187 -10.85 -13.79 -16.26
N GLY A 188 -11.14 -13.48 -17.53
CA GLY A 188 -11.46 -14.50 -18.53
C GLY A 188 -10.36 -15.55 -18.62
N LYS A 189 -10.74 -16.85 -18.80
CA LYS A 189 -9.84 -18.02 -18.88
C LYS A 189 -8.82 -18.19 -17.72
N GLY A 190 -8.85 -17.31 -16.70
CA GLY A 190 -7.99 -17.41 -15.51
C GLY A 190 -8.69 -18.14 -14.37
N PRO A 191 -7.94 -18.73 -13.41
CA PRO A 191 -8.49 -19.38 -12.23
C PRO A 191 -8.80 -18.40 -11.09
N ALA A 192 -8.63 -17.08 -11.30
CA ALA A 192 -8.75 -16.08 -10.26
C ALA A 192 -10.20 -15.79 -9.91
N SER A 193 -10.61 -16.08 -8.68
CA SER A 193 -11.85 -15.57 -8.10
C SER A 193 -11.66 -14.15 -7.55
N SER A 194 -12.76 -13.46 -7.27
CA SER A 194 -12.72 -12.13 -6.63
C SER A 194 -12.03 -12.16 -5.26
N SER A 195 -12.22 -13.23 -4.48
CA SER A 195 -11.58 -13.38 -3.17
C SER A 195 -10.06 -13.54 -3.29
N THR A 196 -9.59 -14.30 -4.27
CA THR A 196 -8.16 -14.53 -4.53
C THR A 196 -7.46 -13.24 -4.93
N VAL A 197 -8.06 -12.47 -5.84
CA VAL A 197 -7.51 -11.19 -6.30
C VAL A 197 -7.54 -10.15 -5.17
N ALA A 198 -8.65 -10.03 -4.45
CA ALA A 198 -8.76 -9.12 -3.32
C ALA A 198 -7.72 -9.40 -2.24
N TRP A 199 -7.49 -10.68 -1.91
CA TRP A 199 -6.45 -11.08 -0.97
C TRP A 199 -5.05 -10.70 -1.46
N THR A 200 -4.74 -10.96 -2.74
CA THR A 200 -3.44 -10.61 -3.34
C THR A 200 -3.16 -9.12 -3.26
N ILE A 201 -4.16 -8.29 -3.59
CA ILE A 201 -4.08 -6.82 -3.52
C ILE A 201 -3.93 -6.35 -2.07
N TYR A 202 -4.74 -6.88 -1.15
CA TYR A 202 -4.69 -6.54 0.26
C TYR A 202 -3.31 -6.86 0.87
N GLN A 203 -2.78 -8.06 0.60
CA GLN A 203 -1.46 -8.44 1.09
C GLN A 203 -0.36 -7.52 0.54
N LYS A 204 -0.45 -7.15 -0.74
CA LYS A 204 0.56 -6.30 -1.35
C LYS A 204 0.52 -4.86 -0.82
N TYR A 205 -0.65 -4.23 -0.81
CA TYR A 205 -0.78 -2.79 -0.59
C TYR A 205 -1.13 -2.40 0.85
N ALA A 206 -1.85 -3.24 1.59
CA ALA A 206 -2.15 -2.99 3.00
C ALA A 206 -1.07 -3.58 3.93
N ASN A 207 -0.61 -4.82 3.65
CA ASN A 207 0.36 -5.51 4.50
C ASN A 207 1.80 -5.39 3.99
N GLY A 208 2.06 -4.70 2.88
CA GLY A 208 3.39 -4.51 2.32
C GLY A 208 4.09 -5.81 1.90
N MET A 209 3.33 -6.90 1.63
CA MET A 209 3.90 -8.18 1.29
C MET A 209 4.26 -8.27 -0.20
N PRO A 210 5.54 -8.38 -0.57
CA PRO A 210 5.97 -8.52 -1.95
C PRO A 210 5.42 -9.77 -2.65
N LEU A 211 5.17 -9.71 -3.96
CA LEU A 211 4.57 -10.82 -4.71
C LEU A 211 5.39 -12.10 -4.65
N TYR A 212 6.72 -12.02 -4.56
CA TYR A 212 7.56 -13.21 -4.42
C TYR A 212 7.35 -13.95 -3.08
N ARG A 213 6.98 -13.24 -2.00
CA ARG A 213 6.58 -13.87 -0.73
C ARG A 213 5.20 -14.47 -0.84
N GLN A 214 4.27 -13.77 -1.47
CA GLN A 214 2.93 -14.29 -1.73
C GLN A 214 2.96 -15.55 -2.60
N GLU A 215 3.84 -15.63 -3.62
CA GLU A 215 4.06 -16.83 -4.43
C GLU A 215 4.46 -18.03 -3.56
N LYS A 216 5.31 -17.83 -2.54
CA LYS A 216 5.68 -18.87 -1.59
C LYS A 216 4.52 -19.29 -0.70
N ASP A 217 3.77 -18.32 -0.18
CA ASP A 217 2.59 -18.58 0.65
C ASP A 217 1.51 -19.35 -0.12
N TRP A 218 1.23 -18.94 -1.37
CA TRP A 218 0.29 -19.67 -2.22
C TRP A 218 0.72 -21.13 -2.42
N LYS A 219 2.02 -21.38 -2.58
CA LYS A 219 2.55 -22.74 -2.70
C LYS A 219 2.35 -23.56 -1.42
N GLU A 220 2.50 -22.95 -0.24
CA GLU A 220 2.21 -23.61 1.05
C GLU A 220 0.71 -23.95 1.19
N TYR A 221 -0.19 -23.12 0.65
CA TYR A 221 -1.61 -23.42 0.55
C TYR A 221 -1.97 -24.45 -0.53
N GLY A 222 -0.99 -24.96 -1.28
CA GLY A 222 -1.18 -25.96 -2.33
C GLY A 222 -1.49 -25.38 -3.71
N ALA A 223 -1.42 -24.07 -3.90
CA ALA A 223 -1.66 -23.40 -5.17
C ALA A 223 -0.35 -22.91 -5.80
N ALA A 224 0.06 -23.50 -6.92
CA ALA A 224 1.29 -23.12 -7.63
C ALA A 224 1.07 -21.88 -8.53
N VAL A 225 0.73 -20.75 -7.92
CA VAL A 225 0.49 -19.48 -8.61
C VAL A 225 1.77 -18.67 -8.66
N SER A 226 2.25 -18.32 -9.85
CA SER A 226 3.48 -17.54 -10.01
C SER A 226 3.27 -16.07 -9.67
N ARG A 227 4.34 -15.37 -9.24
CA ARG A 227 4.33 -13.92 -9.03
C ARG A 227 3.92 -13.12 -10.28
N THR A 228 4.26 -13.62 -11.47
CA THR A 228 3.82 -13.03 -12.75
C THR A 228 2.31 -13.11 -12.90
N THR A 229 1.71 -14.25 -12.56
CA THR A 229 0.25 -14.41 -12.57
C THR A 229 -0.42 -13.48 -11.57
N LEU A 230 0.14 -13.37 -10.34
CA LEU A 230 -0.37 -12.44 -9.32
C LEU A 230 -0.28 -10.98 -9.80
N ALA A 231 0.83 -10.58 -10.45
CA ALA A 231 1.01 -9.26 -11.03
C ALA A 231 -0.07 -8.96 -12.10
N ASN A 232 -0.28 -9.90 -13.01
CA ASN A 232 -1.29 -9.75 -14.07
C ASN A 232 -2.71 -9.62 -13.50
N TRP A 233 -3.05 -10.36 -12.44
CA TRP A 233 -4.36 -10.22 -11.77
C TRP A 233 -4.56 -8.81 -11.21
N ILE A 234 -3.53 -8.25 -10.57
CA ILE A 234 -3.58 -6.90 -10.01
C ILE A 234 -3.78 -5.87 -11.13
N ILE A 235 -2.95 -5.94 -12.18
CA ILE A 235 -2.95 -4.98 -13.30
C ILE A 235 -4.29 -5.03 -14.03
N TYR A 236 -4.77 -6.24 -14.35
CA TYR A 236 -6.08 -6.41 -15.00
C TYR A 236 -7.20 -5.81 -14.15
N SER A 237 -7.23 -6.12 -12.84
CA SER A 237 -8.27 -5.63 -11.93
C SER A 237 -8.21 -4.12 -11.75
N ALA A 238 -7.00 -3.54 -11.74
CA ALA A 238 -6.81 -2.10 -11.68
C ALA A 238 -7.46 -1.40 -12.89
N GLY A 239 -7.20 -1.89 -14.09
CA GLY A 239 -7.74 -1.30 -15.32
C GLY A 239 -9.25 -1.50 -15.51
N HIS A 240 -9.75 -2.71 -15.21
CA HIS A 240 -11.13 -3.08 -15.55
C HIS A 240 -12.15 -2.77 -14.44
N TYR A 241 -11.78 -2.92 -13.16
CA TYR A 241 -12.72 -2.80 -12.06
C TYR A 241 -12.46 -1.57 -11.18
N PHE A 242 -11.20 -1.24 -10.89
CA PHE A 242 -10.92 -0.13 -9.99
C PHE A 242 -10.89 1.22 -10.69
N ARG A 243 -10.59 1.28 -11.98
CA ARG A 243 -10.59 2.54 -12.72
C ARG A 243 -11.95 3.26 -12.68
N PRO A 244 -13.10 2.61 -12.93
CA PRO A 244 -14.41 3.27 -12.79
C PRO A 244 -14.71 3.76 -11.37
N LEU A 245 -14.26 3.02 -10.33
CA LEU A 245 -14.39 3.43 -8.94
C LEU A 245 -13.50 4.63 -8.62
N TYR A 246 -12.26 4.61 -9.11
CA TYR A 246 -11.33 5.73 -8.98
C TYR A 246 -11.91 7.00 -9.60
N ASP A 247 -12.43 6.92 -10.82
CA ASP A 247 -13.04 8.05 -11.53
C ASP A 247 -14.31 8.55 -10.81
N TYR A 248 -15.09 7.65 -10.20
CA TYR A 248 -16.21 8.01 -9.34
C TYR A 248 -15.74 8.77 -8.09
N PHE A 249 -14.77 8.23 -7.35
CA PHE A 249 -14.24 8.87 -6.16
C PHE A 249 -13.55 10.21 -6.48
N HIS A 250 -12.89 10.32 -7.63
CA HIS A 250 -12.32 11.57 -8.09
C HIS A 250 -13.40 12.65 -8.27
N ARG A 251 -14.51 12.32 -8.93
CA ARG A 251 -15.65 13.25 -9.05
C ARG A 251 -16.22 13.64 -7.68
N GLN A 252 -16.35 12.67 -6.75
CA GLN A 252 -16.83 12.97 -5.40
C GLN A 252 -15.85 13.83 -4.59
N LEU A 253 -14.56 13.65 -4.79
CA LEU A 253 -13.51 14.45 -4.15
C LEU A 253 -13.61 15.92 -4.61
N LEU A 254 -13.78 16.18 -5.89
CA LEU A 254 -13.89 17.54 -6.44
C LEU A 254 -15.13 18.32 -5.95
N LEU A 255 -16.15 17.64 -5.42
CA LEU A 255 -17.35 18.26 -4.84
C LEU A 255 -17.19 18.71 -3.39
N ARG A 256 -16.03 18.44 -2.76
CA ARG A 256 -15.79 18.81 -1.36
C ARG A 256 -15.33 20.26 -1.24
N GLU A 257 -15.54 20.85 -0.08
CA GLU A 257 -15.12 22.25 0.19
C GLU A 257 -13.64 22.36 0.55
N PHE A 258 -13.07 21.31 1.14
CA PHE A 258 -11.69 21.28 1.65
C PHE A 258 -10.96 20.05 1.20
N LEU A 259 -9.81 20.24 0.55
CA LEU A 259 -8.89 19.19 0.13
C LEU A 259 -7.50 19.43 0.69
N MET A 260 -6.77 18.34 0.87
CA MET A 260 -5.35 18.32 1.17
C MET A 260 -4.61 17.68 0.00
N ALA A 261 -3.48 18.25 -0.40
CA ALA A 261 -2.62 17.70 -1.44
C ALA A 261 -1.15 17.74 -1.02
N ASP A 262 -0.44 16.67 -1.34
CA ASP A 262 1.00 16.54 -1.13
C ASP A 262 1.59 15.63 -2.22
N GLU A 263 2.89 15.68 -2.46
CA GLU A 263 3.54 14.79 -3.41
C GLU A 263 4.85 14.25 -2.86
N THR A 264 5.11 12.98 -3.16
CA THR A 264 6.35 12.30 -2.79
C THR A 264 7.09 11.78 -4.02
N ARG A 265 8.40 11.70 -3.92
CA ARG A 265 9.24 11.15 -5.00
C ARG A 265 9.14 9.64 -5.01
N VAL A 266 8.98 9.08 -6.20
CA VAL A 266 9.02 7.63 -6.44
C VAL A 266 9.99 7.34 -7.56
N GLN A 267 10.68 6.20 -7.48
CA GLN A 267 11.58 5.75 -8.52
C GLN A 267 10.90 4.63 -9.31
N VAL A 268 10.81 4.80 -10.61
CA VAL A 268 10.25 3.79 -11.52
C VAL A 268 11.38 3.27 -12.40
N LEU A 269 11.83 2.04 -12.16
CA LEU A 269 13.02 1.47 -12.80
C LEU A 269 12.85 1.24 -14.30
N LYS A 270 11.64 0.94 -14.75
CA LYS A 270 11.31 0.62 -16.16
C LYS A 270 10.28 1.58 -16.73
N GLU A 271 10.53 2.87 -16.62
CA GLU A 271 9.64 3.88 -17.19
C GLU A 271 10.01 4.12 -18.66
N PRO A 272 9.07 3.99 -19.62
CA PRO A 272 9.36 4.17 -21.04
C PRO A 272 9.97 5.54 -21.34
N GLY A 273 11.12 5.56 -22.04
CA GLY A 273 11.80 6.79 -22.45
C GLY A 273 12.53 7.52 -21.33
N ARG A 274 12.69 6.93 -20.14
CA ARG A 274 13.39 7.55 -19.01
C ARG A 274 14.44 6.61 -18.42
N SER A 275 15.49 7.18 -17.83
CA SER A 275 16.49 6.39 -17.12
C SER A 275 15.95 5.87 -15.79
N ALA A 276 16.47 4.74 -15.30
CA ALA A 276 16.10 4.18 -14.00
C ALA A 276 16.42 5.09 -12.80
N GLU A 277 17.30 6.07 -12.98
CA GLU A 277 17.66 7.07 -11.96
C GLU A 277 16.68 8.26 -11.93
N SER A 278 15.81 8.36 -12.93
CA SER A 278 14.82 9.44 -13.01
C SER A 278 13.87 9.38 -11.83
N GLN A 279 13.54 10.55 -11.29
CA GLN A 279 12.57 10.67 -10.23
C GLN A 279 11.19 10.99 -10.82
N SER A 280 10.22 10.16 -10.51
CA SER A 280 8.80 10.39 -10.78
C SER A 280 8.09 10.74 -9.47
N PHE A 281 6.81 11.06 -9.52
CA PHE A 281 6.09 11.58 -8.36
C PHE A 281 4.77 10.86 -8.17
N MET A 282 4.47 10.56 -6.89
CA MET A 282 3.18 10.12 -6.44
C MET A 282 2.50 11.29 -5.74
N TRP A 283 1.40 11.75 -6.30
CA TRP A 283 0.55 12.78 -5.74
C TRP A 283 -0.50 12.15 -4.85
N LEU A 284 -0.78 12.79 -3.75
CA LEU A 284 -1.80 12.39 -2.79
C LEU A 284 -2.85 13.49 -2.73
N TYR A 285 -4.11 13.12 -2.86
CA TYR A 285 -5.24 14.01 -2.67
C TYR A 285 -6.20 13.43 -1.66
N ARG A 286 -6.54 14.18 -0.64
CA ARG A 286 -7.39 13.73 0.47
C ARG A 286 -8.46 14.77 0.75
N THR A 287 -9.67 14.32 1.09
CA THR A 287 -10.71 15.19 1.64
C THR A 287 -10.44 15.53 3.10
N GLY A 288 -10.89 16.70 3.54
CA GLY A 288 -10.87 17.08 4.96
C GLY A 288 -11.88 16.32 5.80
N GLU A 289 -11.98 16.70 7.06
CA GLU A 289 -12.93 16.15 8.04
C GLU A 289 -14.23 16.98 7.99
N ASP A 290 -15.12 16.63 7.07
CA ASP A 290 -16.40 17.30 6.82
C ASP A 290 -17.62 16.48 7.27
N GLY A 291 -17.39 15.42 8.07
CA GLY A 291 -18.44 14.50 8.52
C GLY A 291 -18.85 13.45 7.48
N LEU A 292 -18.30 13.50 6.27
CA LEU A 292 -18.52 12.50 5.22
C LEU A 292 -17.34 11.51 5.18
N PRO A 293 -17.52 10.33 4.58
CA PRO A 293 -16.45 9.37 4.42
C PRO A 293 -15.24 9.99 3.71
N VAL A 294 -14.05 9.75 4.26
CA VAL A 294 -12.79 10.26 3.69
C VAL A 294 -12.54 9.60 2.34
N ILE A 295 -12.20 10.43 1.36
CA ILE A 295 -11.70 9.98 0.06
C ILE A 295 -10.21 10.29 0.01
N LEU A 296 -9.41 9.29 -0.35
CA LEU A 296 -7.97 9.37 -0.50
C LEU A 296 -7.58 8.78 -1.85
N LEU A 297 -7.02 9.61 -2.73
CA LEU A 297 -6.61 9.21 -4.07
C LEU A 297 -5.13 9.47 -4.29
N TYR A 298 -4.51 8.55 -5.02
CA TYR A 298 -3.13 8.67 -5.47
C TYR A 298 -3.10 8.91 -6.98
N GLY A 299 -2.25 9.84 -7.42
CA GLY A 299 -1.98 10.12 -8.82
C GLY A 299 -0.49 9.96 -9.11
N TYR A 300 -0.15 9.10 -10.07
CA TYR A 300 1.24 8.96 -10.52
C TYR A 300 1.52 9.90 -11.69
N THR A 301 2.66 10.59 -11.65
CA THR A 301 3.15 11.38 -12.79
C THR A 301 4.66 11.28 -12.93
N PRO A 302 5.18 11.30 -14.16
CA PRO A 302 6.63 11.25 -14.40
C PRO A 302 7.36 12.54 -13.98
N THR A 303 6.65 13.65 -13.78
CA THR A 303 7.25 14.94 -13.44
C THR A 303 6.54 15.60 -12.27
N ARG A 304 7.22 16.53 -11.58
CA ARG A 304 6.64 17.39 -10.54
C ARG A 304 6.01 18.66 -11.14
N SER A 305 5.52 18.63 -12.40
CA SER A 305 4.90 19.82 -12.96
C SER A 305 3.63 20.19 -12.20
N GLY A 306 3.41 21.47 -11.93
CA GLY A 306 2.16 21.97 -11.36
C GLY A 306 0.96 21.75 -12.30
N ASP A 307 1.17 21.50 -13.58
CA ASP A 307 0.11 21.15 -14.52
C ASP A 307 -0.57 19.84 -14.12
N ASN A 308 0.18 18.88 -13.56
CA ASN A 308 -0.39 17.63 -13.06
C ASN A 308 -1.43 17.86 -11.94
N ALA A 309 -1.16 18.81 -11.04
CA ALA A 309 -2.10 19.18 -9.99
C ALA A 309 -3.28 19.98 -10.55
N ALA A 310 -3.03 20.87 -11.52
CA ALA A 310 -4.06 21.63 -12.18
C ALA A 310 -5.03 20.73 -12.96
N ASP A 311 -4.51 19.76 -13.71
CA ASP A 311 -5.31 18.79 -14.47
C ASP A 311 -6.12 17.87 -13.53
N PHE A 312 -5.51 17.40 -12.42
CA PHE A 312 -6.22 16.53 -11.47
C PHE A 312 -7.33 17.28 -10.72
N LEU A 313 -7.11 18.53 -10.37
CA LEU A 313 -8.04 19.36 -9.60
C LEU A 313 -8.90 20.26 -10.50
N ASP A 314 -8.95 19.99 -11.80
CA ASP A 314 -9.80 20.76 -12.72
C ASP A 314 -11.26 20.70 -12.29
N GLY A 315 -11.88 21.88 -12.17
CA GLY A 315 -13.25 22.06 -11.69
C GLY A 315 -13.40 22.10 -10.17
N PHE A 316 -12.35 21.87 -9.37
CA PHE A 316 -12.41 22.02 -7.92
C PHE A 316 -12.48 23.50 -7.53
N GLN A 317 -13.40 23.84 -6.62
CA GLN A 317 -13.56 25.17 -6.05
C GLN A 317 -13.66 25.04 -4.53
N GLY A 318 -12.65 25.52 -3.82
CA GLY A 318 -12.63 25.40 -2.37
C GLY A 318 -11.29 25.73 -1.76
N TYR A 319 -11.05 25.21 -0.57
CA TYR A 319 -9.79 25.36 0.13
C TYR A 319 -8.88 24.18 -0.18
N LEU A 320 -7.64 24.47 -0.59
CA LEU A 320 -6.63 23.45 -0.84
C LEU A 320 -5.45 23.65 0.11
N GLU A 321 -5.29 22.71 1.06
CA GLU A 321 -4.11 22.66 1.93
C GLU A 321 -2.96 21.97 1.24
N THR A 322 -1.81 22.63 1.14
CA THR A 322 -0.59 22.11 0.52
C THR A 322 0.65 22.54 1.30
N ASP A 323 1.80 21.97 0.92
CA ASP A 323 3.12 22.52 1.29
C ASP A 323 3.42 23.87 0.60
N GLY A 324 4.66 24.34 0.70
CA GLY A 324 5.13 25.59 0.04
C GLY A 324 5.38 25.46 -1.46
N TYR A 325 5.13 24.33 -2.11
CA TYR A 325 5.45 24.13 -3.52
C TYR A 325 4.63 25.03 -4.45
N GLN A 326 5.33 25.81 -5.30
CA GLN A 326 4.72 26.79 -6.17
C GLN A 326 3.86 26.20 -7.31
N GLY A 327 4.05 24.91 -7.63
CA GLY A 327 3.28 24.22 -8.65
C GLY A 327 1.77 24.26 -8.43
N TYR A 328 1.32 24.24 -7.17
CA TYR A 328 -0.09 24.34 -6.82
C TYR A 328 -0.73 25.71 -7.15
N ASN A 329 0.07 26.74 -7.43
CA ASN A 329 -0.46 28.04 -7.86
C ASN A 329 -1.08 27.99 -9.27
N LYS A 330 -0.84 26.90 -10.03
CA LYS A 330 -1.49 26.68 -11.33
C LYS A 330 -2.93 26.19 -11.22
N VAL A 331 -3.34 25.70 -10.07
CA VAL A 331 -4.72 25.25 -9.83
C VAL A 331 -5.60 26.48 -9.74
N SER A 332 -6.59 26.60 -10.62
CA SER A 332 -7.51 27.72 -10.68
C SER A 332 -8.70 27.54 -9.73
N GLY A 333 -9.30 28.64 -9.29
CA GLY A 333 -10.56 28.62 -8.51
C GLY A 333 -10.41 28.23 -7.04
N ILE A 334 -9.19 28.06 -6.52
CA ILE A 334 -8.93 27.61 -5.14
C ILE A 334 -8.50 28.76 -4.21
N LYS A 335 -8.75 28.53 -2.91
CA LYS A 335 -8.12 29.28 -1.82
C LYS A 335 -7.05 28.39 -1.19
N ARG A 336 -5.78 28.70 -1.48
CA ARG A 336 -4.66 27.91 -0.99
C ARG A 336 -4.43 28.15 0.50
N CYS A 337 -4.32 27.08 1.27
CA CYS A 337 -3.96 27.04 2.67
C CYS A 337 -2.59 26.36 2.84
N SER A 338 -1.81 26.82 3.83
CA SER A 338 -0.52 26.22 4.10
C SER A 338 -0.66 25.09 5.13
N CYS A 339 -0.04 23.94 4.87
CA CYS A 339 -0.01 22.82 5.80
C CYS A 339 0.83 23.17 7.04
N TRP A 340 0.22 23.09 8.21
CA TRP A 340 0.87 23.37 9.49
C TRP A 340 2.07 22.49 9.78
N ALA A 341 2.04 21.23 9.37
CA ALA A 341 3.18 20.31 9.51
C ALA A 341 4.41 20.81 8.74
N HIS A 342 4.21 21.34 7.53
CA HIS A 342 5.29 21.92 6.72
C HIS A 342 5.77 23.25 7.28
N ILE A 343 4.85 24.13 7.75
CA ILE A 343 5.22 25.37 8.44
C ILE A 343 6.09 25.06 9.66
N ARG A 344 5.69 24.10 10.47
CA ARG A 344 6.51 23.68 11.63
C ARG A 344 7.91 23.23 11.20
N ARG A 345 8.03 22.49 10.09
CA ARG A 345 9.32 22.05 9.57
C ARG A 345 10.23 23.23 9.24
N TYR A 346 9.68 24.30 8.64
CA TYR A 346 10.46 25.50 8.37
C TYR A 346 10.98 26.16 9.65
N PHE A 347 10.17 26.21 10.72
CA PHE A 347 10.63 26.69 12.01
C PHE A 347 11.73 25.81 12.62
N VAL A 348 11.57 24.47 12.53
CA VAL A 348 12.57 23.52 13.03
C VAL A 348 13.90 23.66 12.24
N ASP A 349 13.81 23.78 10.92
CA ASP A 349 15.00 23.91 10.06
C ASP A 349 15.73 25.24 10.27
N ALA A 350 15.03 26.29 10.74
CA ALA A 350 15.61 27.59 11.10
C ALA A 350 16.33 27.59 12.47
N ILE A 351 16.19 26.54 13.28
CA ILE A 351 16.89 26.42 14.55
C ILE A 351 18.36 26.06 14.29
N PRO A 352 19.33 26.83 14.83
CA PRO A 352 20.75 26.56 14.65
C PRO A 352 21.14 25.16 15.19
N LYS A 353 21.72 24.34 14.35
CA LYS A 353 22.20 22.99 14.73
C LYS A 353 23.38 23.09 15.71
N GLY A 354 23.38 22.24 16.74
CA GLY A 354 24.49 22.11 17.68
C GLY A 354 24.58 23.19 18.76
N LYS A 355 23.56 24.05 18.90
CA LYS A 355 23.45 24.99 20.02
C LYS A 355 22.34 24.54 20.96
N GLN A 356 22.48 24.95 22.26
CA GLN A 356 21.41 24.74 23.23
C GLN A 356 20.16 25.47 22.79
N LEU A 357 18.99 24.82 22.91
CA LEU A 357 17.71 25.41 22.51
C LEU A 357 17.41 26.64 23.35
N ASP A 358 17.31 27.79 22.73
CA ASP A 358 16.83 29.03 23.33
C ASP A 358 15.33 29.21 23.02
N TYR A 359 14.49 28.97 24.00
CA TYR A 359 13.04 29.06 23.90
C TYR A 359 12.51 30.46 23.60
N ASN A 360 13.34 31.50 23.70
CA ASN A 360 12.98 32.88 23.34
C ASN A 360 13.16 33.14 21.84
N GLN A 361 13.81 32.25 21.10
CA GLN A 361 13.96 32.41 19.66
C GLN A 361 12.63 32.13 18.94
N PRO A 362 12.22 33.00 17.98
CA PRO A 362 10.96 32.83 17.23
C PRO A 362 10.88 31.46 16.52
N ALA A 363 12.00 30.94 16.02
CA ALA A 363 12.05 29.63 15.38
C ALA A 363 11.67 28.49 16.35
N VAL A 364 12.17 28.52 17.59
CA VAL A 364 11.85 27.52 18.63
C VAL A 364 10.40 27.67 19.05
N GLN A 365 9.93 28.91 19.28
CA GLN A 365 8.54 29.17 19.66
C GLN A 365 7.56 28.68 18.58
N GLY A 366 7.83 28.92 17.29
CA GLY A 366 7.00 28.45 16.19
C GLY A 366 6.96 26.91 16.10
N ALA A 367 8.11 26.24 16.30
CA ALA A 367 8.18 24.80 16.29
C ALA A 367 7.41 24.15 17.46
N VAL A 368 7.41 24.76 18.64
CA VAL A 368 6.70 24.30 19.86
C VAL A 368 5.20 24.57 19.75
N SER A 369 4.79 25.72 19.22
CA SER A 369 3.38 26.10 19.09
C SER A 369 2.57 25.07 18.30
N TYR A 370 3.13 24.50 17.25
CA TYR A 370 2.47 23.41 16.51
C TYR A 370 2.14 22.22 17.40
N THR A 371 3.05 21.83 18.28
CA THR A 371 2.84 20.68 19.18
C THR A 371 1.66 20.93 20.11
N HIS A 372 1.48 22.17 20.60
CA HIS A 372 0.34 22.55 21.44
C HIS A 372 -0.99 22.57 20.67
N LEU A 373 -0.96 22.92 19.37
CA LEU A 373 -2.17 22.94 18.53
C LEU A 373 -2.64 21.54 18.13
N THR A 374 -1.73 20.56 18.08
CA THR A 374 -2.04 19.21 17.57
C THR A 374 -2.16 18.16 18.68
N LEU A 375 -1.83 18.48 19.92
CA LEU A 375 -2.11 17.57 21.03
C LEU A 375 -3.63 17.51 21.26
N PRO A 376 -4.22 16.31 21.41
CA PRO A 376 -5.61 16.20 21.81
C PRO A 376 -5.77 16.90 23.19
N THR A 377 -6.65 17.87 23.24
CA THR A 377 -7.12 18.44 24.50
C THR A 377 -7.98 17.37 25.17
N ASN A 378 -7.40 16.64 26.13
CA ASN A 378 -8.15 15.76 27.01
C ASN A 378 -9.02 16.61 27.96
#